data_1f485f95725dcc177cbd7a944c010e26
#
_entry.id   1f485f95725dcc177cbd7a944c010e26
#
_cell.length_a   1.000
_cell.length_b   1.000
_cell.length_c   1.000
_cell.angle_alpha   90.00
_cell.angle_beta   90.00
_cell.angle_gamma   90.00
#
_symmetry.space_group_name_H-M   'P 1'
#
loop_
_entity.id
_entity.type
_entity.pdbx_description
1 polymer ?
#
loop_
_entity_poly.entity_id
_entity_poly.type
_entity_poly.pdbx_seq_one_letter_code
_entity_poly.pdbx_strand_id
1 'polypeptide(L)'
;MKAKGLVLFPGAGSNRDHSSLVALESRLAPTPVARVDFPYRRAGRKAPDRAPVLIDCVVAEVKAFAASLSCRTSSLVIGGRSMGGRMCSMAAADGLAVKGLVLVSYPLHPPAKPENLRIEHLPGITVPTLFVHGTNDPFGSPAEMRRHARKVKGDVTFRFVERGRHDLAGSDALIADIVADWMATL
;
A
#
# COMPACT_ATOMS: atom_id res chain seq x y z
N MET A 1 17.36 -10.29 6.59
CA MET A 1 16.53 -11.50 6.24
C MET A 1 15.47 -11.05 5.25
N LYS A 2 15.27 -11.79 4.15
CA LYS A 2 14.28 -11.48 3.12
C LYS A 2 12.84 -11.44 3.66
N ALA A 3 11.97 -10.65 3.02
CA ALA A 3 10.54 -10.64 3.33
C ALA A 3 9.93 -12.02 3.13
N LYS A 4 9.09 -12.47 4.07
CA LYS A 4 8.46 -13.80 4.02
C LYS A 4 7.10 -13.80 3.29
N GLY A 5 6.56 -12.64 2.98
CA GLY A 5 5.31 -12.50 2.26
C GLY A 5 4.85 -11.04 2.14
N LEU A 6 3.79 -10.86 1.36
CA LEU A 6 3.18 -9.55 1.11
C LEU A 6 1.67 -9.62 1.36
N VAL A 7 1.11 -8.65 2.07
CA VAL A 7 -0.35 -8.50 2.24
C VAL A 7 -0.82 -7.24 1.52
N LEU A 8 -1.78 -7.39 0.62
CA LEU A 8 -2.25 -6.34 -0.28
C LEU A 8 -3.73 -6.00 -0.07
N PHE A 9 -4.02 -4.70 -0.03
CA PHE A 9 -5.36 -4.16 0.12
C PHE A 9 -5.74 -3.27 -1.07
N PRO A 10 -7.01 -3.35 -1.56
CA PRO A 10 -7.48 -2.61 -2.71
C PRO A 10 -7.82 -1.15 -2.40
N GLY A 11 -8.00 -0.36 -3.46
CA GLY A 11 -8.59 0.97 -3.39
C GLY A 11 -10.09 0.96 -3.07
N ALA A 12 -10.66 2.12 -2.73
CA ALA A 12 -12.05 2.27 -2.29
C ALA A 12 -13.09 1.73 -3.29
N GLY A 13 -12.88 1.96 -4.59
CA GLY A 13 -13.78 1.52 -5.67
C GLY A 13 -13.49 0.11 -6.19
N SER A 14 -12.59 -0.64 -5.57
CA SER A 14 -12.04 -1.89 -6.09
C SER A 14 -12.19 -3.05 -5.08
N ASN A 15 -11.67 -4.21 -5.43
CA ASN A 15 -11.62 -5.41 -4.60
C ASN A 15 -10.25 -6.10 -4.74
N ARG A 16 -10.06 -7.20 -4.03
CA ARG A 16 -8.83 -8.00 -4.01
C ARG A 16 -8.39 -8.52 -5.38
N ASP A 17 -9.33 -8.64 -6.33
CA ASP A 17 -9.07 -9.15 -7.69
C ASP A 17 -8.73 -8.05 -8.70
N HIS A 18 -8.41 -6.84 -8.21
CA HIS A 18 -7.90 -5.77 -9.07
C HIS A 18 -6.64 -6.25 -9.81
N SER A 19 -6.57 -5.99 -11.11
CA SER A 19 -5.51 -6.50 -12.00
C SER A 19 -4.10 -6.29 -11.49
N SER A 20 -3.80 -5.11 -10.93
CA SER A 20 -2.47 -4.84 -10.37
C SER A 20 -2.14 -5.67 -9.12
N LEU A 21 -3.13 -6.03 -8.29
CA LEU A 21 -2.89 -6.90 -7.14
C LEU A 21 -2.68 -8.34 -7.56
N VAL A 22 -3.41 -8.78 -8.58
CA VAL A 22 -3.22 -10.11 -9.20
C VAL A 22 -1.85 -10.21 -9.87
N ALA A 23 -1.43 -9.16 -10.60
CA ALA A 23 -0.11 -9.10 -11.23
C ALA A 23 1.03 -9.16 -10.20
N LEU A 24 0.87 -8.47 -9.06
CA LEU A 24 1.83 -8.53 -7.95
C LEU A 24 1.97 -9.94 -7.39
N GLU A 25 0.85 -10.62 -7.12
CA GLU A 25 0.88 -12.00 -6.63
C GLU A 25 1.59 -12.93 -7.62
N SER A 26 1.22 -12.86 -8.89
CA SER A 26 1.82 -13.67 -9.96
C SER A 26 3.33 -13.44 -10.10
N ARG A 27 3.75 -12.15 -10.06
CA ARG A 27 5.16 -11.77 -10.23
C ARG A 27 6.05 -12.18 -9.06
N LEU A 28 5.49 -12.20 -7.85
CA LEU A 28 6.25 -12.50 -6.63
C LEU A 28 6.35 -14.00 -6.33
N ALA A 29 5.65 -14.85 -7.07
CA ALA A 29 5.74 -16.31 -6.88
C ALA A 29 7.21 -16.77 -6.92
N PRO A 30 7.64 -17.66 -6.01
CA PRO A 30 6.88 -18.39 -5.00
C PRO A 30 6.70 -17.68 -3.65
N THR A 31 7.05 -16.38 -3.53
CA THR A 31 6.82 -15.63 -2.28
C THR A 31 5.31 -15.53 -2.01
N PRO A 32 4.83 -15.94 -0.83
CA PRO A 32 3.41 -15.88 -0.51
C PRO A 32 2.85 -14.46 -0.55
N VAL A 33 1.70 -14.30 -1.20
CA VAL A 33 0.95 -13.02 -1.25
C VAL A 33 -0.49 -13.25 -0.82
N ALA A 34 -1.00 -12.42 0.10
CA ALA A 34 -2.40 -12.38 0.46
C ALA A 34 -3.05 -11.11 -0.14
N ARG A 35 -4.07 -11.28 -0.96
CA ARG A 35 -4.93 -10.21 -1.46
C ARG A 35 -6.22 -10.20 -0.65
N VAL A 36 -6.52 -9.10 0.02
CA VAL A 36 -7.55 -9.02 1.06
C VAL A 36 -8.62 -8.00 0.71
N ASP A 37 -9.88 -8.39 0.80
CA ASP A 37 -11.00 -7.46 0.74
C ASP A 37 -11.30 -6.85 2.11
N PHE A 38 -11.62 -5.56 2.13
CA PHE A 38 -12.13 -4.89 3.32
C PHE A 38 -13.55 -5.36 3.68
N PRO A 39 -13.98 -5.22 4.95
CA PRO A 39 -15.27 -5.73 5.43
C PRO A 39 -16.48 -5.26 4.61
N TYR A 40 -16.50 -3.98 4.20
CA TYR A 40 -17.60 -3.47 3.37
C TYR A 40 -17.71 -4.19 2.02
N ARG A 41 -16.58 -4.60 1.41
CA ARG A 41 -16.58 -5.34 0.13
C ARG A 41 -17.06 -6.77 0.33
N ARG A 42 -16.61 -7.44 1.39
CA ARG A 42 -17.09 -8.78 1.77
C ARG A 42 -18.61 -8.79 2.02
N ALA A 43 -19.14 -7.67 2.54
CA ALA A 43 -20.57 -7.47 2.75
C ALA A 43 -21.33 -6.98 1.50
N GLY A 44 -20.69 -6.94 0.32
CA GLY A 44 -21.31 -6.50 -0.94
C GLY A 44 -21.57 -4.99 -1.02
N ARG A 45 -21.08 -4.19 -0.06
CA ARG A 45 -21.28 -2.72 -0.05
C ARG A 45 -20.27 -2.02 -0.96
N LYS A 46 -20.68 -0.87 -1.52
CA LYS A 46 -19.81 -0.03 -2.37
C LYS A 46 -19.07 1.03 -1.56
N ALA A 47 -19.73 1.62 -0.57
CA ALA A 47 -19.16 2.68 0.27
C ALA A 47 -18.20 2.10 1.31
N PRO A 48 -16.95 2.61 1.42
CA PRO A 48 -16.00 2.18 2.44
C PRO A 48 -16.50 2.43 3.87
N ASP A 49 -16.09 1.56 4.77
CA ASP A 49 -16.20 1.80 6.20
C ASP A 49 -15.29 2.96 6.63
N ARG A 50 -15.48 3.46 7.86
CA ARG A 50 -14.61 4.48 8.45
C ARG A 50 -13.20 3.93 8.67
N ALA A 51 -12.20 4.81 8.66
CA ALA A 51 -10.79 4.43 8.76
C ALA A 51 -10.46 3.47 9.92
N PRO A 52 -10.97 3.63 11.16
CA PRO A 52 -10.68 2.69 12.24
C PRO A 52 -11.05 1.23 11.89
N VAL A 53 -12.23 1.00 11.31
CA VAL A 53 -12.68 -0.36 10.91
C VAL A 53 -11.76 -0.95 9.83
N LEU A 54 -11.29 -0.12 8.90
CA LEU A 54 -10.38 -0.55 7.83
C LEU A 54 -8.99 -0.86 8.39
N ILE A 55 -8.50 -0.06 9.34
CA ILE A 55 -7.20 -0.27 10.01
C ILE A 55 -7.25 -1.55 10.85
N ASP A 56 -8.32 -1.77 11.61
CA ASP A 56 -8.51 -3.01 12.38
C ASP A 56 -8.48 -4.24 11.47
N CYS A 57 -9.12 -4.15 10.30
CA CYS A 57 -9.06 -5.20 9.28
C CYS A 57 -7.62 -5.44 8.81
N VAL A 58 -6.84 -4.39 8.51
CA VAL A 58 -5.43 -4.54 8.14
C VAL A 58 -4.67 -5.28 9.23
N VAL A 59 -4.78 -4.85 10.48
CA VAL A 59 -4.08 -5.47 11.61
C VAL A 59 -4.46 -6.95 11.78
N ALA A 60 -5.74 -7.26 11.71
CA ALA A 60 -6.25 -8.64 11.87
C ALA A 60 -5.73 -9.56 10.75
N GLU A 61 -5.85 -9.14 9.49
CA GLU A 61 -5.46 -9.94 8.33
C GLU A 61 -3.94 -10.14 8.25
N VAL A 62 -3.16 -9.11 8.60
CA VAL A 62 -1.69 -9.23 8.64
C VAL A 62 -1.25 -10.20 9.73
N LYS A 63 -1.88 -10.18 10.90
CA LYS A 63 -1.61 -11.15 11.98
C LYS A 63 -2.02 -12.57 11.58
N ALA A 64 -3.19 -12.73 10.96
CA ALA A 64 -3.65 -14.03 10.48
C ALA A 64 -2.72 -14.62 9.40
N PHE A 65 -2.28 -13.79 8.45
CA PHE A 65 -1.35 -14.23 7.42
C PHE A 65 0.04 -14.56 7.99
N ALA A 66 0.55 -13.79 8.94
CA ALA A 66 1.79 -14.10 9.64
C ALA A 66 1.72 -15.46 10.36
N ALA A 67 0.59 -15.73 11.03
CA ALA A 67 0.35 -17.01 11.70
C ALA A 67 0.32 -18.18 10.71
N SER A 68 -0.35 -18.03 9.56
CA SER A 68 -0.41 -19.07 8.51
C SER A 68 0.97 -19.42 7.94
N LEU A 69 1.91 -18.46 7.95
CA LEU A 69 3.29 -18.65 7.52
C LEU A 69 4.26 -18.98 8.65
N SER A 70 3.77 -19.21 9.86
CA SER A 70 4.58 -19.44 11.07
C SER A 70 5.69 -18.37 11.22
N CYS A 71 5.35 -17.11 11.02
CA CYS A 71 6.30 -16.00 11.11
C CYS A 71 5.75 -14.82 11.91
N ARG A 72 6.61 -13.84 12.20
CA ARG A 72 6.20 -12.56 12.81
C ARG A 72 5.67 -11.60 11.74
N THR A 73 4.76 -10.71 12.11
CA THR A 73 4.31 -9.62 11.23
C THR A 73 5.47 -8.76 10.74
N SER A 74 6.51 -8.56 11.57
CA SER A 74 7.75 -7.86 11.21
C SER A 74 8.58 -8.52 10.10
N SER A 75 8.19 -9.71 9.65
CA SER A 75 8.78 -10.39 8.48
C SER A 75 7.95 -10.17 7.20
N LEU A 76 6.79 -9.51 7.30
CA LEU A 76 5.89 -9.27 6.18
C LEU A 76 6.00 -7.84 5.66
N VAL A 77 5.89 -7.67 4.37
CA VAL A 77 5.59 -6.40 3.72
C VAL A 77 4.08 -6.25 3.65
N ILE A 78 3.57 -5.05 3.87
CA ILE A 78 2.15 -4.76 3.69
C ILE A 78 1.97 -3.57 2.75
N GLY A 79 0.82 -3.48 2.11
CA GLY A 79 0.57 -2.35 1.23
C GLY A 79 -0.71 -2.47 0.45
N GLY A 80 -0.80 -1.70 -0.61
CA GLY A 80 -1.97 -1.72 -1.49
C GLY A 80 -2.11 -0.46 -2.32
N ARG A 81 -3.26 -0.38 -2.98
CA ARG A 81 -3.61 0.74 -3.84
C ARG A 81 -4.40 1.80 -3.11
N SER A 82 -4.08 3.08 -3.36
CA SER A 82 -4.88 4.23 -2.94
C SER A 82 -5.30 4.12 -1.47
N MET A 83 -6.57 3.99 -1.17
CA MET A 83 -7.10 3.81 0.19
C MET A 83 -6.43 2.62 0.91
N GLY A 84 -6.26 1.48 0.25
CA GLY A 84 -5.65 0.30 0.86
C GLY A 84 -4.23 0.57 1.34
N GLY A 85 -3.39 1.18 0.50
CA GLY A 85 -2.03 1.60 0.88
C GLY A 85 -2.04 2.60 2.04
N ARG A 86 -2.97 3.57 2.02
CA ARG A 86 -3.11 4.53 3.11
C ARG A 86 -3.50 3.84 4.43
N MET A 87 -4.42 2.89 4.43
CA MET A 87 -4.78 2.16 5.66
C MET A 87 -3.60 1.35 6.19
N CYS A 88 -2.82 0.71 5.31
CA CYS A 88 -1.59 0.01 5.70
C CYS A 88 -0.56 0.96 6.32
N SER A 89 -0.37 2.15 5.74
CA SER A 89 0.56 3.16 6.28
C SER A 89 0.13 3.69 7.65
N MET A 90 -1.18 3.85 7.87
CA MET A 90 -1.73 4.22 9.18
C MET A 90 -1.53 3.11 10.21
N ALA A 91 -1.84 1.85 9.87
CA ALA A 91 -1.61 0.72 10.77
C ALA A 91 -0.13 0.58 11.18
N ALA A 92 0.80 0.78 10.24
CA ALA A 92 2.23 0.76 10.54
C ALA A 92 2.66 1.93 11.43
N ALA A 93 2.12 3.14 11.18
CA ALA A 93 2.37 4.32 12.01
C ALA A 93 1.83 4.16 13.44
N ASP A 94 0.72 3.43 13.59
CA ASP A 94 0.08 3.12 14.88
C ASP A 94 0.73 1.91 15.59
N GLY A 95 1.88 1.42 15.10
CA GLY A 95 2.70 0.42 15.79
C GLY A 95 2.57 -1.02 15.30
N LEU A 96 1.86 -1.29 14.19
CA LEU A 96 1.92 -2.62 13.57
C LEU A 96 3.33 -2.85 13.02
N ALA A 97 4.08 -3.73 13.69
CA ALA A 97 5.44 -4.08 13.28
C ALA A 97 5.42 -4.85 11.96
N VAL A 98 5.97 -4.24 10.90
CA VAL A 98 6.09 -4.84 9.56
C VAL A 98 7.50 -4.65 9.01
N LYS A 99 7.86 -5.37 7.96
CA LYS A 99 9.17 -5.27 7.34
C LYS A 99 9.29 -4.05 6.40
N GLY A 100 8.20 -3.66 5.79
CA GLY A 100 8.16 -2.51 4.89
C GLY A 100 6.75 -2.24 4.35
N LEU A 101 6.60 -1.12 3.66
CA LEU A 101 5.35 -0.64 3.08
C LEU A 101 5.45 -0.48 1.55
N VAL A 102 4.43 -0.95 0.84
CA VAL A 102 4.25 -0.72 -0.60
C VAL A 102 2.99 0.11 -0.83
N LEU A 103 3.16 1.35 -1.28
CA LEU A 103 2.11 2.35 -1.43
C LEU A 103 1.95 2.71 -2.91
N VAL A 104 0.99 2.05 -3.58
CA VAL A 104 0.68 2.28 -4.99
C VAL A 104 -0.41 3.35 -5.10
N SER A 105 -0.14 4.43 -5.84
CA SER A 105 -1.05 5.58 -6.01
C SER A 105 -1.53 6.12 -4.67
N TYR A 106 -0.61 6.48 -3.77
CA TYR A 106 -0.97 7.02 -2.46
C TYR A 106 -1.78 8.31 -2.61
N PRO A 107 -3.00 8.39 -2.02
CA PRO A 107 -3.87 9.55 -2.20
C PRO A 107 -3.50 10.65 -1.19
N LEU A 108 -2.51 11.47 -1.54
CA LEU A 108 -1.97 12.52 -0.65
C LEU A 108 -3.04 13.51 -0.20
N HIS A 109 -3.94 13.87 -1.10
CA HIS A 109 -5.10 14.73 -0.84
C HIS A 109 -6.25 14.39 -1.80
N PRO A 110 -7.50 14.81 -1.53
CA PRO A 110 -8.56 14.76 -2.53
C PRO A 110 -8.25 15.73 -3.69
N PRO A 111 -8.53 15.38 -4.96
CA PRO A 111 -8.21 16.24 -6.11
C PRO A 111 -8.84 17.65 -6.03
N ALA A 112 -10.07 17.74 -5.50
CA ALA A 112 -10.80 18.99 -5.38
C ALA A 112 -10.46 19.79 -4.11
N LYS A 113 -9.61 19.23 -3.21
CA LYS A 113 -9.27 19.84 -1.90
C LYS A 113 -7.81 19.55 -1.57
N PRO A 114 -6.84 20.14 -2.27
CA PRO A 114 -5.42 19.87 -2.07
C PRO A 114 -4.89 20.30 -0.69
N GLU A 115 -5.61 21.20 -0.03
CA GLU A 115 -5.32 21.61 1.35
C GLU A 115 -5.60 20.50 2.38
N ASN A 116 -6.46 19.52 2.05
CA ASN A 116 -6.80 18.40 2.94
C ASN A 116 -5.78 17.27 2.82
N LEU A 117 -4.58 17.54 3.29
CA LEU A 117 -3.46 16.59 3.26
C LEU A 117 -3.72 15.39 4.19
N ARG A 118 -3.27 14.22 3.77
CA ARG A 118 -3.39 12.95 4.49
C ARG A 118 -2.01 12.48 4.96
N ILE A 119 -1.38 13.30 5.80
CA ILE A 119 0.04 13.17 6.17
C ILE A 119 0.32 13.10 7.67
N GLU A 120 -0.71 13.21 8.52
CA GLU A 120 -0.57 13.33 9.97
C GLU A 120 0.13 12.13 10.59
N HIS A 121 -0.10 10.93 10.04
CA HIS A 121 0.49 9.68 10.53
C HIS A 121 1.89 9.38 9.97
N LEU A 122 2.32 10.06 8.89
CA LEU A 122 3.61 9.77 8.24
C LEU A 122 4.83 9.81 9.20
N PRO A 123 4.91 10.72 10.20
CA PRO A 123 6.00 10.71 11.17
C PRO A 123 6.10 9.44 12.04
N GLY A 124 5.01 8.67 12.12
CA GLY A 124 4.98 7.38 12.83
C GLY A 124 5.57 6.22 12.02
N ILE A 125 5.78 6.39 10.71
CA ILE A 125 6.31 5.33 9.85
C ILE A 125 7.84 5.29 9.99
N THR A 126 8.36 4.17 10.49
CA THR A 126 9.79 3.95 10.74
C THR A 126 10.41 2.86 9.86
N VAL A 127 9.61 2.22 9.01
CA VAL A 127 10.03 1.11 8.14
C VAL A 127 10.30 1.58 6.72
N PRO A 128 11.13 0.85 5.95
CA PRO A 128 11.31 1.13 4.53
C PRO A 128 9.98 1.21 3.79
N THR A 129 9.82 2.25 2.98
CA THR A 129 8.56 2.56 2.29
C THR A 129 8.79 2.83 0.82
N LEU A 130 8.13 2.06 -0.03
CA LEU A 130 8.09 2.28 -1.48
C LEU A 130 6.80 3.02 -1.86
N PHE A 131 6.95 4.14 -2.56
CA PHE A 131 5.87 4.80 -3.27
C PHE A 131 5.97 4.52 -4.76
N VAL A 132 4.95 3.90 -5.35
CA VAL A 132 4.77 3.78 -6.81
C VAL A 132 3.65 4.72 -7.21
N HIS A 133 3.94 5.74 -8.00
CA HIS A 133 3.00 6.85 -8.20
C HIS A 133 3.04 7.38 -9.63
N GLY A 134 1.88 7.78 -10.16
CA GLY A 134 1.79 8.34 -11.50
C GLY A 134 2.23 9.82 -11.54
N THR A 135 2.94 10.24 -12.59
CA THR A 135 3.35 11.65 -12.72
C THR A 135 2.18 12.60 -12.95
N ASN A 136 1.04 12.09 -13.43
CA ASN A 136 -0.19 12.85 -13.68
C ASN A 136 -1.32 12.46 -12.71
N ASP A 137 -0.97 11.97 -11.51
CA ASP A 137 -1.97 11.60 -10.50
C ASP A 137 -2.57 12.86 -9.85
N PRO A 138 -3.90 13.08 -9.97
CA PRO A 138 -4.55 14.26 -9.39
C PRO A 138 -4.64 14.25 -7.85
N PHE A 139 -4.28 13.13 -7.20
CA PHE A 139 -4.25 13.01 -5.75
C PHE A 139 -2.90 13.41 -5.13
N GLY A 140 -1.97 13.91 -5.93
CA GLY A 140 -0.68 14.43 -5.53
C GLY A 140 0.34 14.36 -6.66
N SER A 141 0.99 15.47 -6.96
CA SER A 141 2.08 15.54 -7.92
C SER A 141 3.37 14.90 -7.37
N PRO A 142 4.33 14.51 -8.21
CA PRO A 142 5.63 14.03 -7.76
C PRO A 142 6.36 14.97 -6.79
N ALA A 143 6.25 16.27 -7.02
CA ALA A 143 6.87 17.28 -6.15
C ALA A 143 6.23 17.30 -4.75
N GLU A 144 4.89 17.26 -4.68
CA GLU A 144 4.15 17.18 -3.42
C GLU A 144 4.44 15.87 -2.68
N MET A 145 4.43 14.75 -3.40
CA MET A 145 4.76 13.45 -2.82
C MET A 145 6.16 13.47 -2.18
N ARG A 146 7.20 13.93 -2.91
CA ARG A 146 8.57 14.04 -2.38
C ARG A 146 8.64 14.98 -1.17
N ARG A 147 7.95 16.13 -1.22
CA ARG A 147 7.91 17.12 -0.14
C ARG A 147 7.34 16.53 1.15
N HIS A 148 6.20 15.86 1.06
CA HIS A 148 5.47 15.41 2.25
C HIS A 148 5.99 14.06 2.79
N ALA A 149 6.50 13.17 1.93
CA ALA A 149 7.09 11.92 2.38
C ALA A 149 8.40 12.10 3.19
N ARG A 150 9.01 13.28 3.19
CA ARG A 150 10.12 13.61 4.11
C ARG A 150 9.74 13.48 5.60
N LYS A 151 8.44 13.42 5.92
CA LYS A 151 7.96 13.18 7.28
C LYS A 151 8.08 11.70 7.70
N VAL A 152 8.20 10.77 6.76
CA VAL A 152 8.48 9.36 7.04
C VAL A 152 9.88 9.23 7.61
N LYS A 153 10.03 8.53 8.73
CA LYS A 153 11.33 8.34 9.39
C LYS A 153 12.13 7.16 8.83
N GLY A 154 11.44 6.18 8.22
CA GLY A 154 12.07 5.10 7.50
C GLY A 154 12.60 5.53 6.13
N ASP A 155 13.39 4.67 5.50
CA ASP A 155 13.90 4.91 4.15
C ASP A 155 12.76 4.98 3.14
N VAL A 156 12.75 6.03 2.31
CA VAL A 156 11.72 6.24 1.30
C VAL A 156 12.28 6.05 -0.10
N THR A 157 11.67 5.15 -0.84
CA THR A 157 11.94 4.94 -2.27
C THR A 157 10.76 5.42 -3.09
N PHE A 158 11.03 6.21 -4.14
CA PHE A 158 10.03 6.59 -5.14
C PHE A 158 10.29 5.92 -6.46
N ARG A 159 9.19 5.43 -7.08
CA ARG A 159 9.15 5.02 -8.49
C ARG A 159 7.96 5.72 -9.13
N PHE A 160 8.24 6.58 -10.11
CA PHE A 160 7.20 7.29 -10.82
C PHE A 160 6.91 6.59 -12.15
N VAL A 161 5.62 6.40 -12.43
CA VAL A 161 5.13 5.91 -13.71
C VAL A 161 4.84 7.13 -14.58
N GLU A 162 5.60 7.29 -15.64
CA GLU A 162 5.50 8.45 -16.54
C GLU A 162 4.14 8.55 -17.19
N ARG A 163 3.54 9.73 -17.17
CA ARG A 163 2.17 10.01 -17.61
C ARG A 163 1.08 9.19 -16.93
N GLY A 164 1.42 8.39 -15.92
CA GLY A 164 0.47 7.60 -15.15
C GLY A 164 -0.50 8.50 -14.37
N ARG A 165 -1.80 8.15 -14.43
CA ARG A 165 -2.85 8.75 -13.61
C ARG A 165 -3.05 7.93 -12.34
N HIS A 166 -4.07 8.24 -11.55
CA HIS A 166 -4.34 7.55 -10.28
C HIS A 166 -4.58 6.03 -10.42
N ASP A 167 -5.18 5.63 -11.52
CA ASP A 167 -5.46 4.22 -11.82
C ASP A 167 -4.24 3.45 -12.32
N LEU A 168 -3.19 4.13 -12.81
CA LEU A 168 -2.01 3.52 -13.43
C LEU A 168 -2.37 2.50 -14.51
N ALA A 169 -3.43 2.78 -15.29
CA ALA A 169 -3.94 1.87 -16.30
C ALA A 169 -2.83 1.39 -17.25
N GLY A 170 -2.81 0.08 -17.52
CA GLY A 170 -1.83 -0.54 -18.42
C GLY A 170 -0.42 -0.72 -17.82
N SER A 171 -0.22 -0.37 -16.53
CA SER A 171 1.11 -0.42 -15.89
C SER A 171 1.27 -1.58 -14.91
N ASP A 172 0.35 -2.55 -14.89
CA ASP A 172 0.32 -3.61 -13.87
C ASP A 172 1.63 -4.43 -13.83
N ALA A 173 2.17 -4.80 -14.99
CA ALA A 173 3.44 -5.54 -15.07
C ALA A 173 4.60 -4.69 -14.55
N LEU A 174 4.69 -3.43 -14.96
CA LEU A 174 5.71 -2.49 -14.48
C LEU A 174 5.64 -2.30 -12.96
N ILE A 175 4.45 -2.15 -12.40
CA ILE A 175 4.25 -2.02 -10.96
C ILE A 175 4.73 -3.29 -10.25
N ALA A 176 4.41 -4.45 -10.80
CA ALA A 176 4.79 -5.73 -10.22
C ALA A 176 6.32 -5.93 -10.24
N ASP A 177 7.00 -5.56 -11.32
CA ASP A 177 8.47 -5.60 -11.41
C ASP A 177 9.11 -4.63 -10.40
N ILE A 178 8.65 -3.38 -10.34
CA ILE A 178 9.14 -2.37 -9.38
C ILE A 178 9.04 -2.88 -7.94
N VAL A 179 7.90 -3.48 -7.57
CA VAL A 179 7.68 -3.98 -6.21
C VAL A 179 8.56 -5.20 -5.93
N ALA A 180 8.69 -6.12 -6.91
CA ALA A 180 9.54 -7.30 -6.76
C ALA A 180 11.01 -6.91 -6.56
N ASP A 181 11.52 -6.00 -7.38
CA ASP A 181 12.90 -5.50 -7.28
C ASP A 181 13.15 -4.82 -5.93
N TRP A 182 12.20 -3.97 -5.49
CA TRP A 182 12.33 -3.31 -4.20
C TRP A 182 12.25 -4.30 -3.03
N MET A 183 11.34 -5.28 -3.05
CA MET A 183 11.26 -6.30 -2.01
C MET A 183 12.52 -7.16 -1.92
N ALA A 184 13.24 -7.34 -3.03
CA ALA A 184 14.51 -8.06 -3.04
C ALA A 184 15.64 -7.33 -2.29
N THR A 185 15.49 -6.02 -2.05
CA THR A 185 16.46 -5.21 -1.28
C THR A 185 16.24 -5.27 0.22
N LEU A 186 15.12 -5.80 0.71
CA LEU A 186 14.77 -5.92 2.13
C LEU A 186 15.34 -7.21 2.73
#